data_23ba074b3190b72b20e599d85e88b22f
#
_entry.id   23ba074b3190b72b20e599d85e88b22f
#
_cell.length_a   1.000
_cell.length_b   1.000
_cell.length_c   1.000
_cell.angle_alpha   90.00
_cell.angle_beta   90.00
_cell.angle_gamma   90.00
#
_symmetry.space_group_name_H-M   'P 1'
#
loop_
_entity.id
_entity.type
_entity.pdbx_description
1 polymer ?
#
loop_
_entity_poly.entity_id
_entity_poly.type
_entity_poly.pdbx_seq_one_letter_code
_entity_poly.pdbx_strand_id
1 'polypeptide(L)'
;MSNQTGRSIRAQLMWLSLIIVTVSVALSLAGTLYITLRTERKTLDQNLLNSASILSQVPLVREALLGEVPADELADFLDAATARTSDIDLILVGDTESVLRYAPDRSFIGSRYTGSAQTSALAGAEPYTFDDSGPMGSDHSAYAPIRDESGAVIGFMAVGLYLRSLTHVALTTALRLAAIGALAAAVAGEAR
;
A
#
# COMPACT_ATOMS: atom_id res chain seq x y z
N MET A 1 -63.17 9.90 19.39
CA MET A 1 -62.38 10.98 20.00
C MET A 1 -60.93 10.75 19.57
N SER A 2 -60.49 11.43 18.54
CA SER A 2 -59.14 11.31 17.95
C SER A 2 -58.20 12.27 18.64
N ASN A 3 -57.27 11.74 19.44
CA ASN A 3 -56.20 12.53 20.05
C ASN A 3 -55.10 12.74 18.98
N GLN A 4 -55.25 13.80 18.19
CA GLN A 4 -54.13 14.31 17.39
C GLN A 4 -53.22 15.11 18.33
N THR A 5 -52.16 14.49 18.83
CA THR A 5 -51.04 15.17 19.47
C THR A 5 -50.34 16.02 18.43
N GLY A 6 -50.76 17.27 18.28
CA GLY A 6 -50.10 18.27 17.45
C GLY A 6 -48.69 18.52 17.97
N ARG A 7 -47.67 17.89 17.38
CA ARG A 7 -46.27 18.28 17.60
C ARG A 7 -46.15 19.76 17.28
N SER A 8 -45.69 20.54 18.24
CA SER A 8 -45.52 21.99 18.03
C SER A 8 -44.66 22.24 16.79
N ILE A 9 -45.03 23.20 15.97
CA ILE A 9 -44.33 23.57 14.72
C ILE A 9 -42.82 23.78 15.01
N ARG A 10 -42.48 24.29 16.18
CA ARG A 10 -41.10 24.46 16.65
C ARG A 10 -40.39 23.12 16.77
N ALA A 11 -41.03 22.10 17.30
CA ALA A 11 -40.42 20.77 17.43
C ALA A 11 -40.19 20.12 16.03
N GLN A 12 -41.11 20.31 15.09
CA GLN A 12 -40.94 19.83 13.72
C GLN A 12 -39.78 20.52 13.00
N LEU A 13 -39.64 21.83 13.14
CA LEU A 13 -38.53 22.60 12.58
C LEU A 13 -37.17 22.21 13.20
N MET A 14 -37.14 21.98 14.51
CA MET A 14 -35.90 21.50 15.17
C MET A 14 -35.49 20.11 14.69
N TRP A 15 -36.45 19.18 14.54
CA TRP A 15 -36.13 17.85 14.01
C TRP A 15 -35.67 17.89 12.56
N LEU A 16 -36.30 18.75 11.73
CA LEU A 16 -35.94 18.91 10.33
C LEU A 16 -34.50 19.47 10.20
N SER A 17 -34.17 20.51 10.95
CA SER A 17 -32.81 21.08 10.94
C SER A 17 -31.77 20.08 11.48
N LEU A 18 -32.09 19.30 12.50
CA LEU A 18 -31.21 18.25 13.02
C LEU A 18 -30.92 17.19 11.96
N ILE A 19 -31.94 16.74 11.25
CA ILE A 19 -31.81 15.75 10.15
C ILE A 19 -30.91 16.33 9.04
N ILE A 20 -31.16 17.56 8.60
CA ILE A 20 -30.38 18.19 7.53
C ILE A 20 -28.91 18.31 7.93
N VAL A 21 -28.63 18.77 9.15
CA VAL A 21 -27.24 18.87 9.65
C VAL A 21 -26.58 17.50 9.72
N THR A 22 -27.28 16.50 10.26
CA THR A 22 -26.72 15.14 10.39
C THR A 22 -26.41 14.54 9.01
N VAL A 23 -27.33 14.68 8.06
CA VAL A 23 -27.12 14.19 6.68
C VAL A 23 -25.96 14.94 6.00
N SER A 24 -25.88 16.26 6.17
CA SER A 24 -24.80 17.05 5.59
C SER A 24 -23.43 16.65 6.15
N VAL A 25 -23.33 16.44 7.47
CA VAL A 25 -22.09 15.99 8.11
C VAL A 25 -21.72 14.57 7.63
N ALA A 26 -22.71 13.65 7.56
CA ALA A 26 -22.47 12.29 7.09
C ALA A 26 -21.97 12.25 5.65
N LEU A 27 -22.58 13.05 4.75
CA LEU A 27 -22.15 13.19 3.35
C LEU A 27 -20.73 13.78 3.24
N SER A 28 -20.42 14.80 4.04
CA SER A 28 -19.09 15.41 4.06
C SER A 28 -18.02 14.42 4.52
N LEU A 29 -18.30 13.66 5.59
CA LEU A 29 -17.39 12.63 6.09
C LEU A 29 -17.19 11.49 5.08
N ALA A 30 -18.26 11.03 4.46
CA ALA A 30 -18.19 9.99 3.41
C ALA A 30 -17.39 10.46 2.20
N GLY A 31 -17.60 11.70 1.76
CA GLY A 31 -16.84 12.30 0.65
C GLY A 31 -15.35 12.44 0.97
N THR A 32 -15.03 12.96 2.16
CA THR A 32 -13.64 13.09 2.62
C THR A 32 -12.95 11.71 2.70
N LEU A 33 -13.61 10.72 3.32
CA LEU A 33 -13.08 9.37 3.45
C LEU A 33 -12.82 8.75 2.06
N TYR A 34 -13.75 8.89 1.12
CA TYR A 34 -13.60 8.38 -0.24
C TYR A 34 -12.41 9.00 -0.98
N ILE A 35 -12.25 10.32 -0.88
CA ILE A 35 -11.13 11.04 -1.51
C ILE A 35 -9.81 10.61 -0.87
N THR A 36 -9.73 10.57 0.46
CA THR A 36 -8.52 10.18 1.19
C THR A 36 -8.06 8.78 0.79
N LEU A 37 -8.97 7.79 0.81
CA LEU A 37 -8.63 6.42 0.44
C LEU A 37 -8.13 6.29 -1.01
N ARG A 38 -8.69 7.06 -1.95
CA ARG A 38 -8.22 7.07 -3.34
C ARG A 38 -6.85 7.74 -3.50
N THR A 39 -6.62 8.81 -2.76
CA THR A 39 -5.36 9.56 -2.86
C THR A 39 -4.22 8.78 -2.24
N GLU A 40 -4.44 8.14 -1.08
CA GLU A 40 -3.42 7.32 -0.43
C GLU A 40 -2.96 6.15 -1.31
N ARG A 41 -3.89 5.43 -1.96
CA ARG A 41 -3.51 4.35 -2.89
C ARG A 41 -2.65 4.85 -4.05
N LYS A 42 -3.02 5.95 -4.69
CA LYS A 42 -2.23 6.51 -5.80
C LYS A 42 -0.84 6.94 -5.35
N THR A 43 -0.72 7.53 -4.18
CA THR A 43 0.57 7.95 -3.63
C THR A 43 1.45 6.74 -3.32
N LEU A 44 0.86 5.68 -2.74
CA LEU A 44 1.54 4.42 -2.48
C LEU A 44 2.06 3.79 -3.78
N ASP A 45 1.18 3.64 -4.80
CA ASP A 45 1.57 3.11 -6.11
C ASP A 45 2.74 3.88 -6.72
N GLN A 46 2.69 5.22 -6.69
CA GLN A 46 3.75 6.08 -7.20
C GLN A 46 5.06 5.90 -6.43
N ASN A 47 5.00 5.79 -5.11
CA ASN A 47 6.18 5.59 -4.28
C ASN A 47 6.83 4.22 -4.57
N LEU A 48 6.03 3.16 -4.69
CA LEU A 48 6.52 1.82 -5.02
C LEU A 48 7.13 1.79 -6.43
N LEU A 49 6.45 2.38 -7.43
CA LEU A 49 6.95 2.48 -8.81
C LEU A 49 8.28 3.24 -8.87
N ASN A 50 8.37 4.37 -8.19
CA ASN A 50 9.60 5.16 -8.13
C ASN A 50 10.73 4.37 -7.46
N SER A 51 10.44 3.69 -6.34
CA SER A 51 11.42 2.90 -5.62
C SER A 51 11.92 1.71 -6.46
N ALA A 52 11.02 0.96 -7.09
CA ALA A 52 11.38 -0.14 -7.98
C ALA A 52 12.20 0.33 -9.17
N SER A 53 11.80 1.46 -9.79
CA SER A 53 12.52 2.05 -10.92
C SER A 53 13.92 2.53 -10.54
N ILE A 54 14.06 3.20 -9.39
CA ILE A 54 15.36 3.69 -8.92
C ILE A 54 16.27 2.52 -8.54
N LEU A 55 15.77 1.58 -7.73
CA LEU A 55 16.57 0.44 -7.26
C LEU A 55 17.00 -0.47 -8.41
N SER A 56 16.14 -0.67 -9.42
CA SER A 56 16.47 -1.50 -10.59
C SER A 56 17.62 -0.93 -11.45
N GLN A 57 17.92 0.37 -11.32
CA GLN A 57 18.97 1.07 -12.04
C GLN A 57 20.29 1.18 -11.25
N VAL A 58 20.32 0.73 -9.99
CA VAL A 58 21.52 0.79 -9.16
C VAL A 58 22.59 -0.14 -9.74
N PRO A 59 23.83 0.34 -9.99
CA PRO A 59 24.91 -0.48 -10.55
C PRO A 59 25.16 -1.76 -9.75
N LEU A 60 25.16 -1.67 -8.42
CA LEU A 60 25.37 -2.80 -7.52
C LEU A 60 24.36 -3.95 -7.77
N VAL A 61 23.10 -3.62 -8.04
CA VAL A 61 22.05 -4.63 -8.31
C VAL A 61 22.36 -5.35 -9.63
N ARG A 62 22.77 -4.60 -10.64
CA ARG A 62 23.17 -5.15 -11.95
C ARG A 62 24.41 -6.02 -11.83
N GLU A 63 25.45 -5.52 -11.19
CA GLU A 63 26.73 -6.23 -10.99
C GLU A 63 26.53 -7.53 -10.19
N ALA A 64 25.67 -7.51 -9.18
CA ALA A 64 25.32 -8.70 -8.41
C ALA A 64 24.58 -9.76 -9.26
N LEU A 65 23.68 -9.35 -10.16
CA LEU A 65 23.02 -10.27 -11.09
C LEU A 65 23.99 -10.87 -12.12
N LEU A 66 25.01 -10.11 -12.53
CA LEU A 66 26.08 -10.57 -13.41
C LEU A 66 27.14 -11.42 -12.69
N GLY A 67 27.07 -11.51 -11.35
CA GLY A 67 28.03 -12.26 -10.55
C GLY A 67 29.36 -11.53 -10.33
N GLU A 68 29.41 -10.22 -10.57
CA GLU A 68 30.60 -9.38 -10.43
C GLU A 68 30.83 -8.93 -8.97
N VAL A 69 29.75 -8.98 -8.16
CA VAL A 69 29.76 -8.57 -6.74
C VAL A 69 29.22 -9.72 -5.87
N PRO A 70 29.73 -9.90 -4.64
CA PRO A 70 29.23 -10.89 -3.71
C PRO A 70 27.76 -10.69 -3.37
N ALA A 71 27.01 -11.79 -3.18
CA ALA A 71 25.60 -11.75 -2.83
C ALA A 71 25.33 -11.05 -1.49
N ASP A 72 26.28 -11.09 -0.55
CA ASP A 72 26.19 -10.44 0.76
C ASP A 72 26.18 -8.92 0.63
N GLU A 73 26.92 -8.35 -0.30
CA GLU A 73 26.96 -6.91 -0.54
C GLU A 73 25.62 -6.39 -1.09
N LEU A 74 24.99 -7.13 -2.02
CA LEU A 74 23.63 -6.86 -2.47
C LEU A 74 22.66 -6.92 -1.32
N ALA A 75 22.79 -7.94 -0.47
CA ALA A 75 21.91 -8.16 0.66
C ALA A 75 21.99 -7.01 1.67
N ASP A 76 23.19 -6.60 2.07
CA ASP A 76 23.40 -5.49 3.00
C ASP A 76 22.83 -4.17 2.45
N PHE A 77 23.02 -3.92 1.16
CA PHE A 77 22.48 -2.74 0.50
C PHE A 77 20.96 -2.71 0.53
N LEU A 78 20.28 -3.81 0.15
CA LEU A 78 18.83 -3.87 0.08
C LEU A 78 18.17 -3.93 1.46
N ASP A 79 18.81 -4.57 2.45
CA ASP A 79 18.37 -4.52 3.84
C ASP A 79 18.43 -3.10 4.40
N ALA A 80 19.51 -2.37 4.11
CA ALA A 80 19.64 -0.97 4.51
C ALA A 80 18.60 -0.08 3.80
N ALA A 81 18.26 -0.35 2.56
CA ALA A 81 17.22 0.37 1.82
C ALA A 81 15.83 0.14 2.44
N THR A 82 15.50 -1.12 2.75
CA THR A 82 14.24 -1.48 3.43
C THR A 82 14.15 -0.85 4.82
N ALA A 83 15.21 -0.91 5.62
CA ALA A 83 15.22 -0.37 6.97
C ALA A 83 15.04 1.17 7.04
N ARG A 84 15.38 1.89 5.97
CA ARG A 84 15.26 3.36 5.89
C ARG A 84 13.92 3.84 5.38
N THR A 85 13.11 2.95 4.85
CA THR A 85 11.83 3.30 4.19
C THR A 85 10.70 2.61 4.93
N SER A 86 9.82 3.37 5.57
CA SER A 86 8.67 2.84 6.34
C SER A 86 7.58 2.22 5.44
N ASP A 87 7.62 2.50 4.15
CA ASP A 87 6.58 2.14 3.19
C ASP A 87 7.02 0.98 2.27
N ILE A 88 8.06 0.23 2.66
CA ILE A 88 8.56 -0.94 1.92
C ILE A 88 8.82 -2.08 2.91
N ASP A 89 8.05 -3.16 2.77
CA ASP A 89 8.22 -4.38 3.56
C ASP A 89 8.92 -5.50 2.76
N LEU A 90 8.90 -5.38 1.43
CA LEU A 90 9.33 -6.44 0.53
C LEU A 90 10.20 -5.86 -0.60
N ILE A 91 11.40 -6.39 -0.76
CA ILE A 91 12.20 -6.22 -1.96
C ILE A 91 12.58 -7.62 -2.45
N LEU A 92 12.38 -7.89 -3.74
CA LEU A 92 12.83 -9.10 -4.40
C LEU A 92 13.69 -8.72 -5.61
N VAL A 93 14.76 -9.48 -5.81
CA VAL A 93 15.58 -9.41 -7.02
C VAL A 93 15.65 -10.81 -7.61
N GLY A 94 15.24 -10.95 -8.86
CA GLY A 94 15.33 -12.22 -9.59
C GLY A 94 16.01 -12.05 -10.94
N ASP A 95 16.60 -13.14 -11.42
CA ASP A 95 17.22 -13.19 -12.73
C ASP A 95 16.21 -13.48 -13.86
N THR A 96 16.68 -13.64 -15.07
CA THR A 96 15.86 -13.94 -16.27
C THR A 96 15.14 -15.28 -16.21
N GLU A 97 15.61 -16.23 -15.38
CA GLU A 97 14.97 -17.51 -15.15
C GLU A 97 13.98 -17.47 -13.98
N SER A 98 13.73 -16.28 -13.43
CA SER A 98 12.92 -16.04 -12.23
C SER A 98 13.52 -16.69 -10.97
N VAL A 99 14.83 -16.94 -10.93
CA VAL A 99 15.50 -17.42 -9.71
C VAL A 99 15.80 -16.22 -8.82
N LEU A 100 15.35 -16.26 -7.57
CA LEU A 100 15.55 -15.19 -6.61
C LEU A 100 17.02 -15.10 -6.20
N ARG A 101 17.60 -13.94 -6.43
CA ARG A 101 18.97 -13.57 -6.02
C ARG A 101 18.98 -12.80 -4.71
N TYR A 102 17.84 -12.15 -4.39
CA TYR A 102 17.59 -11.53 -3.11
C TYR A 102 16.12 -11.64 -2.73
N ALA A 103 15.88 -11.92 -1.45
CA ALA A 103 14.58 -11.88 -0.78
C ALA A 103 14.78 -11.51 0.70
N PRO A 104 13.82 -10.85 1.39
CA PRO A 104 13.89 -10.57 2.82
C PRO A 104 14.03 -11.86 3.65
N ASP A 105 13.24 -12.87 3.34
CA ASP A 105 13.45 -14.22 3.86
C ASP A 105 14.48 -14.95 2.99
N ARG A 106 15.67 -15.13 3.54
CA ARG A 106 16.82 -15.75 2.88
C ARG A 106 16.58 -17.19 2.43
N SER A 107 15.59 -17.87 3.01
CA SER A 107 15.24 -19.25 2.60
C SER A 107 14.72 -19.35 1.17
N PHE A 108 14.24 -18.26 0.60
CA PHE A 108 13.78 -18.19 -0.78
C PHE A 108 14.89 -17.89 -1.80
N ILE A 109 16.09 -17.49 -1.36
CA ILE A 109 17.21 -17.23 -2.27
C ILE A 109 17.61 -18.54 -2.98
N GLY A 110 17.76 -18.46 -4.30
CA GLY A 110 18.04 -19.62 -5.16
C GLY A 110 16.79 -20.42 -5.56
N SER A 111 15.62 -20.13 -4.98
CA SER A 111 14.36 -20.73 -5.41
C SER A 111 13.77 -19.97 -6.60
N ARG A 112 12.96 -20.66 -7.40
CA ARG A 112 12.26 -20.05 -8.52
C ARG A 112 11.02 -19.31 -8.00
N TYR A 113 10.87 -18.04 -8.38
CA TYR A 113 9.65 -17.29 -8.13
C TYR A 113 8.51 -17.84 -8.98
N THR A 114 7.44 -18.30 -8.35
CA THR A 114 6.33 -19.00 -9.01
C THR A 114 5.16 -18.08 -9.36
N GLY A 115 5.21 -16.80 -9.01
CA GLY A 115 4.21 -15.80 -9.38
C GLY A 115 4.20 -15.53 -10.88
N SER A 116 3.21 -14.82 -11.37
CA SER A 116 3.14 -14.37 -12.77
C SER A 116 3.51 -12.90 -12.93
N ALA A 117 3.61 -12.19 -11.81
CA ALA A 117 3.79 -10.75 -11.79
C ALA A 117 5.09 -10.29 -12.46
N GLN A 118 6.21 -11.04 -12.32
CA GLN A 118 7.51 -10.69 -12.93
C GLN A 118 7.55 -10.81 -14.46
N THR A 119 6.58 -11.49 -15.08
CA THR A 119 6.62 -11.85 -16.51
C THR A 119 6.70 -10.62 -17.41
N SER A 120 5.94 -9.56 -17.11
CA SER A 120 5.95 -8.33 -17.89
C SER A 120 7.26 -7.54 -17.71
N ALA A 121 7.84 -7.54 -16.51
CA ALA A 121 9.13 -6.91 -16.25
C ALA A 121 10.24 -7.64 -17.04
N LEU A 122 10.26 -8.97 -17.03
CA LEU A 122 11.19 -9.78 -17.81
C LEU A 122 11.02 -9.62 -19.33
N ALA A 123 9.79 -9.29 -19.78
CA ALA A 123 9.53 -8.91 -21.18
C ALA A 123 9.95 -7.45 -21.49
N GLY A 124 10.48 -6.72 -20.51
CA GLY A 124 10.98 -5.36 -20.69
C GLY A 124 9.91 -4.27 -20.62
N ALA A 125 8.75 -4.56 -20.03
CA ALA A 125 7.71 -3.54 -19.81
C ALA A 125 8.19 -2.40 -18.91
N GLU A 126 7.56 -1.23 -19.04
CA GLU A 126 7.71 -0.13 -18.08
C GLU A 126 7.29 -0.59 -16.68
N PRO A 127 7.83 0.03 -15.61
CA PRO A 127 7.46 -0.32 -14.23
C PRO A 127 5.94 -0.25 -14.02
N TYR A 128 5.39 -1.24 -13.32
CA TYR A 128 3.96 -1.39 -13.05
C TYR A 128 3.72 -1.97 -11.66
N THR A 129 2.52 -1.73 -11.10
CA THR A 129 2.09 -2.35 -9.85
C THR A 129 1.25 -3.59 -10.11
N PHE A 130 1.35 -4.55 -9.20
CA PHE A 130 0.61 -5.80 -9.25
C PHE A 130 0.31 -6.30 -7.83
N ASP A 131 -0.93 -6.81 -7.64
CA ASP A 131 -1.30 -7.52 -6.41
C ASP A 131 -0.99 -8.99 -6.61
N ASP A 132 -0.04 -9.53 -5.86
CA ASP A 132 0.33 -10.94 -5.93
C ASP A 132 -0.04 -11.69 -4.64
N SER A 133 -0.10 -13.01 -4.75
CA SER A 133 -0.35 -13.90 -3.62
C SER A 133 0.50 -15.14 -3.82
N GLY A 134 1.63 -15.14 -3.17
CA GLY A 134 2.62 -16.21 -3.28
C GLY A 134 2.96 -16.87 -1.94
N PRO A 135 3.98 -17.72 -1.92
CA PRO A 135 4.45 -18.40 -0.69
C PRO A 135 4.85 -17.45 0.43
N MET A 136 5.24 -16.21 0.09
CA MET A 136 5.63 -15.16 1.04
C MET A 136 4.43 -14.36 1.58
N GLY A 137 3.21 -14.63 1.12
CA GLY A 137 1.99 -13.93 1.51
C GLY A 137 1.36 -13.18 0.34
N SER A 138 0.34 -12.38 0.66
CA SER A 138 -0.28 -11.46 -0.30
C SER A 138 0.36 -10.09 -0.14
N ASP A 139 0.80 -9.52 -1.25
CA ASP A 139 1.48 -8.23 -1.30
C ASP A 139 0.96 -7.36 -2.45
N HIS A 140 1.19 -6.06 -2.31
CA HIS A 140 1.05 -5.08 -3.36
C HIS A 140 2.42 -4.56 -3.71
N SER A 141 2.90 -4.86 -4.91
CA SER A 141 4.28 -4.61 -5.31
C SER A 141 4.37 -3.93 -6.68
N ALA A 142 5.39 -3.08 -6.82
CA ALA A 142 5.81 -2.55 -8.11
C ALA A 142 6.92 -3.42 -8.67
N TYR A 143 6.83 -3.74 -9.95
CA TYR A 143 7.80 -4.53 -10.70
C TYR A 143 8.51 -3.66 -11.72
N ALA A 144 9.83 -3.78 -11.81
CA ALA A 144 10.65 -3.08 -12.79
C ALA A 144 11.67 -4.03 -13.43
N PRO A 145 11.99 -3.89 -14.73
CA PRO A 145 13.06 -4.64 -15.36
C PRO A 145 14.42 -4.13 -14.87
N ILE A 146 15.35 -5.05 -14.60
CA ILE A 146 16.76 -4.73 -14.39
C ILE A 146 17.44 -4.91 -15.74
N ARG A 147 18.17 -3.88 -16.17
CA ARG A 147 18.83 -3.87 -17.48
C ARG A 147 20.35 -3.74 -17.32
N ASP A 148 21.05 -4.37 -18.23
CA ASP A 148 22.50 -4.18 -18.39
C ASP A 148 22.82 -2.87 -19.13
N GLU A 149 24.12 -2.63 -19.37
CA GLU A 149 24.60 -1.43 -20.08
C GLU A 149 24.17 -1.39 -21.56
N SER A 150 23.86 -2.53 -22.14
CA SER A 150 23.34 -2.63 -23.51
C SER A 150 21.83 -2.35 -23.60
N GLY A 151 21.13 -2.27 -22.43
CA GLY A 151 19.68 -2.16 -22.32
C GLY A 151 18.95 -3.49 -22.34
N ALA A 152 19.66 -4.63 -22.40
CA ALA A 152 19.05 -5.95 -22.33
C ALA A 152 18.53 -6.22 -20.90
N VAL A 153 17.37 -6.88 -20.80
CA VAL A 153 16.81 -7.27 -19.50
C VAL A 153 17.60 -8.47 -18.96
N ILE A 154 18.18 -8.29 -17.78
CA ILE A 154 18.96 -9.33 -17.08
C ILE A 154 18.25 -9.86 -15.83
N GLY A 155 17.13 -9.26 -15.45
CA GLY A 155 16.34 -9.68 -14.30
C GLY A 155 15.19 -8.74 -14.01
N PHE A 156 14.58 -8.93 -12.84
CA PHE A 156 13.50 -8.10 -12.35
C PHE A 156 13.72 -7.67 -10.91
N MET A 157 13.18 -6.51 -10.57
CA MET A 157 13.06 -5.97 -9.22
C MET A 157 11.59 -5.93 -8.85
N ALA A 158 11.23 -6.40 -7.65
CA ALA A 158 9.94 -6.13 -7.05
C ALA A 158 10.11 -5.38 -5.74
N VAL A 159 9.32 -4.33 -5.53
CA VAL A 159 9.31 -3.51 -4.30
C VAL A 159 7.88 -3.38 -3.84
N GLY A 160 7.57 -3.77 -2.61
CA GLY A 160 6.18 -3.84 -2.19
C GLY A 160 5.97 -3.82 -0.68
N LEU A 161 4.70 -3.97 -0.34
CA LEU A 161 4.15 -4.03 1.01
C LEU A 161 3.28 -5.27 1.16
N TYR A 162 3.36 -5.93 2.31
CA TYR A 162 2.41 -7.00 2.62
C TYR A 162 1.02 -6.41 2.90
N LEU A 163 -0.01 -7.00 2.30
CA LEU A 163 -1.40 -6.54 2.48
C LEU A 163 -1.89 -6.65 3.93
N ARG A 164 -1.26 -7.49 4.76
CA ARG A 164 -1.51 -7.55 6.21
C ARG A 164 -1.16 -6.24 6.92
N SER A 165 -0.12 -5.56 6.50
CA SER A 165 0.30 -4.28 7.08
C SER A 165 -0.74 -3.20 6.81
N LEU A 166 -1.34 -3.18 5.63
CA LEU A 166 -2.35 -2.21 5.24
C LEU A 166 -3.66 -2.35 6.05
N THR A 167 -4.09 -3.58 6.33
CA THR A 167 -5.31 -3.82 7.12
C THR A 167 -5.17 -3.39 8.58
N HIS A 168 -4.01 -3.56 9.19
CA HIS A 168 -3.74 -3.10 10.56
C HIS A 168 -3.76 -1.58 10.67
N VAL A 169 -3.17 -0.86 9.73
CA VAL A 169 -3.16 0.61 9.72
C VAL A 169 -4.58 1.15 9.53
N ALA A 170 -5.34 0.59 8.59
CA ALA A 170 -6.73 0.99 8.36
C ALA A 170 -7.62 0.76 9.59
N LEU A 171 -7.48 -0.39 10.27
CA LEU A 171 -8.26 -0.72 11.45
C LEU A 171 -7.93 0.20 12.64
N THR A 172 -6.66 0.47 12.89
CA THR A 172 -6.24 1.38 13.97
C THR A 172 -6.70 2.82 13.74
N THR A 173 -6.67 3.28 12.50
CA THR A 173 -7.17 4.61 12.12
C THR A 173 -8.68 4.71 12.28
N ALA A 174 -9.42 3.69 11.83
CA ALA A 174 -10.88 3.63 11.99
C ALA A 174 -11.30 3.62 13.47
N LEU A 175 -10.60 2.86 14.32
CA LEU A 175 -10.86 2.83 15.77
C LEU A 175 -10.57 4.18 16.45
N ARG A 176 -9.51 4.87 16.06
CA ARG A 176 -9.21 6.22 16.57
C ARG A 176 -10.28 7.23 16.18
N LEU A 177 -10.73 7.22 14.95
CA LEU A 177 -11.81 8.11 14.48
C LEU A 177 -13.13 7.80 15.19
N ALA A 178 -13.48 6.53 15.38
CA ALA A 178 -14.65 6.12 16.13
C ALA A 178 -14.60 6.58 17.61
N ALA A 179 -13.44 6.48 18.25
CA ALA A 179 -13.23 6.95 19.62
C ALA A 179 -13.40 8.47 19.74
N ILE A 180 -12.87 9.25 18.80
CA ILE A 180 -13.02 10.71 18.76
C ILE A 180 -14.50 11.08 18.56
N GLY A 181 -15.21 10.38 17.67
CA GLY A 181 -16.64 10.59 17.44
C GLY A 181 -17.49 10.28 18.67
N ALA A 182 -17.19 9.19 19.38
CA ALA A 182 -17.86 8.81 20.62
C ALA A 182 -17.63 9.84 21.74
N LEU A 183 -16.40 10.34 21.87
CA LEU A 183 -16.05 11.38 22.86
C LEU A 183 -16.80 12.69 22.58
N ALA A 184 -16.85 13.11 21.32
CA ALA A 184 -17.60 14.31 20.92
C ALA A 184 -19.11 14.17 21.19
N ALA A 185 -19.68 13.00 20.97
CA ALA A 185 -21.08 12.71 21.28
C ALA A 185 -21.36 12.72 22.79
N ALA A 186 -20.44 12.18 23.62
CA ALA A 186 -20.57 12.18 25.07
C ALA A 186 -20.56 13.62 25.64
N VAL A 187 -19.61 14.45 25.20
CA VAL A 187 -19.52 15.88 25.61
C VAL A 187 -20.78 16.66 25.21
N ALA A 188 -21.33 16.40 24.02
CA ALA A 188 -22.58 17.03 23.58
C ALA A 188 -23.81 16.55 24.36
N GLY A 189 -23.78 15.33 24.92
CA GLY A 189 -24.82 14.77 25.75
C GLY A 189 -24.87 15.32 27.17
N GLU A 190 -23.69 15.64 27.76
CA GLU A 190 -23.60 16.23 29.12
C GLU A 190 -23.94 17.73 29.18
N ALA A 191 -23.95 18.43 28.06
CA ALA A 191 -24.30 19.85 27.94
C ALA A 191 -25.83 20.11 27.92
N ARG A 192 -26.66 19.13 28.25
CA ARG A 192 -28.12 19.21 28.39
C ARG A 192 -28.54 19.05 29.82
#